data_5dcaf0c1db78194f53ccf983899bcea1
#
_entry.id   5dcaf0c1db78194f53ccf983899bcea1
#
_cell.length_a   1.000
_cell.length_b   1.000
_cell.length_c   1.000
_cell.angle_alpha   90.00
_cell.angle_beta   90.00
_cell.angle_gamma   90.00
#
_symmetry.space_group_name_H-M   'P 1'
#
loop_
_entity.id
_entity.type
_entity.pdbx_description
1 polymer ?
#
loop_
_entity_poly.entity_id
_entity_poly.type
_entity_poly.pdbx_seq_one_letter_code
_entity_poly.pdbx_strand_id
1 'polypeptide(L)'
;MEDRREKDKGLKTGWLWTITAVLALLCCAAIYVDCVLVRLYSQQRKHIQLSAEATPVPVISATPSPIPTPVPTRVPKLGDIENVSFPDYDTGAASDYSYQSDELKIAVNKVEDDGITYYVADIWMRNVNCFRTAFSSGKYRGKRESAEKIAKDNNAILAVNGDFLSGLVIRNGELFRQAEVRATPTPDPDAASAPGYNSYGMYGTVTPALSTDEAARPERSTCVLYLDGTMVTTEFEDFSTKKAMKKGAWQGWQFGPTLVRDSKPQKDVKKQGRSPRCILGYYQPGHYCLIIIDGRQKGYSIGMNFDEMKELCTRMGLREAYNLDGGGSAIMVFDGKIINRPSGNGDARKLLDMIVIGEYLDGGELHGVTPSPVPTATTEEAGN
;
A
#
# COMPACT_ATOMS: atom_id res chain seq x y z
N MET A 1 -12.78 7.68 -74.99
CA MET A 1 -12.67 6.28 -74.51
C MET A 1 -11.46 6.02 -73.61
N GLU A 2 -10.38 6.81 -73.72
CA GLU A 2 -9.18 6.69 -72.87
C GLU A 2 -9.42 7.10 -71.40
N ASP A 3 -10.17 8.13 -71.15
CA ASP A 3 -10.43 8.68 -69.80
C ASP A 3 -11.18 7.70 -68.86
N ARG A 4 -12.01 6.81 -69.42
CA ARG A 4 -12.65 5.73 -68.64
C ARG A 4 -11.71 4.59 -68.25
N ARG A 5 -10.68 4.30 -69.04
CA ARG A 5 -9.71 3.24 -68.74
C ARG A 5 -8.72 3.64 -67.65
N GLU A 6 -8.38 4.93 -67.54
CA GLU A 6 -7.49 5.41 -66.46
C GLU A 6 -8.20 5.45 -65.11
N LYS A 7 -9.48 5.86 -65.03
CA LYS A 7 -10.28 5.82 -63.80
C LYS A 7 -10.50 4.40 -63.29
N ASP A 8 -10.71 3.42 -64.19
CA ASP A 8 -10.85 2.00 -63.80
C ASP A 8 -9.54 1.39 -63.26
N LYS A 9 -8.38 1.82 -63.74
CA LYS A 9 -7.07 1.41 -63.21
C LYS A 9 -6.80 1.99 -61.84
N GLY A 10 -7.13 3.25 -61.58
CA GLY A 10 -7.00 3.90 -60.28
C GLY A 10 -7.90 3.29 -59.19
N LEU A 11 -9.14 2.91 -59.58
CA LEU A 11 -10.08 2.25 -58.65
C LEU A 11 -9.60 0.85 -58.24
N LYS A 12 -9.04 0.07 -59.18
CA LYS A 12 -8.47 -1.27 -58.88
C LYS A 12 -7.21 -1.19 -58.02
N THR A 13 -6.38 -0.19 -58.22
CA THR A 13 -5.17 0.03 -57.44
C THR A 13 -5.52 0.46 -56.01
N GLY A 14 -6.49 1.35 -55.81
CA GLY A 14 -6.95 1.77 -54.50
C GLY A 14 -7.57 0.60 -53.67
N TRP A 15 -8.29 -0.27 -54.36
CA TRP A 15 -8.88 -1.46 -53.68
C TRP A 15 -7.82 -2.49 -53.27
N LEU A 16 -6.75 -2.64 -54.07
CA LEU A 16 -5.61 -3.47 -53.73
C LEU A 16 -4.88 -2.97 -52.48
N TRP A 17 -4.69 -1.68 -52.35
CA TRP A 17 -4.04 -1.07 -51.18
C TRP A 17 -4.88 -1.22 -49.90
N THR A 18 -6.21 -1.11 -49.99
CA THR A 18 -7.10 -1.35 -48.84
C THR A 18 -7.09 -2.80 -48.38
N ILE A 19 -7.08 -3.78 -49.30
CA ILE A 19 -6.95 -5.19 -48.94
C ILE A 19 -5.60 -5.49 -48.29
N THR A 20 -4.50 -4.93 -48.81
CA THR A 20 -3.17 -5.13 -48.23
C THR A 20 -3.09 -4.55 -46.83
N ALA A 21 -3.65 -3.37 -46.58
CA ALA A 21 -3.70 -2.74 -45.27
C ALA A 21 -4.52 -3.59 -44.25
N VAL A 22 -5.66 -4.12 -44.65
CA VAL A 22 -6.50 -4.99 -43.82
C VAL A 22 -5.77 -6.29 -43.49
N LEU A 23 -5.11 -6.92 -44.48
CA LEU A 23 -4.30 -8.12 -44.26
C LEU A 23 -3.12 -7.87 -43.30
N ALA A 24 -2.43 -6.72 -43.45
CA ALA A 24 -1.36 -6.35 -42.52
C ALA A 24 -1.85 -6.17 -41.09
N LEU A 25 -3.02 -5.51 -40.89
CA LEU A 25 -3.66 -5.38 -39.58
C LEU A 25 -4.06 -6.73 -38.96
N LEU A 26 -4.58 -7.64 -39.77
CA LEU A 26 -4.93 -8.99 -39.31
C LEU A 26 -3.69 -9.81 -38.93
N CYS A 27 -2.60 -9.68 -39.68
CA CYS A 27 -1.32 -10.30 -39.34
C CYS A 27 -0.74 -9.72 -38.05
N CYS A 28 -0.76 -8.42 -37.83
CA CYS A 28 -0.32 -7.77 -36.59
C CYS A 28 -1.18 -8.23 -35.40
N ALA A 29 -2.50 -8.33 -35.57
CA ALA A 29 -3.40 -8.84 -34.53
C ALA A 29 -3.13 -10.33 -34.20
N ALA A 30 -2.87 -11.16 -35.20
CA ALA A 30 -2.51 -12.56 -35.00
C ALA A 30 -1.17 -12.71 -34.26
N ILE A 31 -0.15 -11.92 -34.63
CA ILE A 31 1.15 -11.89 -33.93
C ILE A 31 0.99 -11.41 -32.50
N TYR A 32 0.14 -10.40 -32.25
CA TYR A 32 -0.15 -9.93 -30.90
C TYR A 32 -0.81 -11.02 -30.04
N VAL A 33 -1.82 -11.71 -30.58
CA VAL A 33 -2.49 -12.83 -29.90
C VAL A 33 -1.47 -13.94 -29.56
N ASP A 34 -0.63 -14.34 -30.51
CA ASP A 34 0.34 -15.41 -30.32
C ASP A 34 1.48 -15.03 -29.39
N CYS A 35 2.09 -13.85 -29.59
CA CYS A 35 3.25 -13.41 -28.81
C CYS A 35 2.90 -12.89 -27.41
N VAL A 36 1.73 -12.31 -27.20
CA VAL A 36 1.35 -11.69 -25.92
C VAL A 36 0.34 -12.53 -25.16
N LEU A 37 -0.81 -12.85 -25.76
CA LEU A 37 -1.87 -13.55 -25.03
C LEU A 37 -1.53 -15.03 -24.80
N VAL A 38 -1.03 -15.74 -25.82
CA VAL A 38 -0.71 -17.18 -25.68
C VAL A 38 0.47 -17.39 -24.75
N ARG A 39 1.50 -16.54 -24.79
CA ARG A 39 2.63 -16.63 -23.85
C ARG A 39 2.25 -16.27 -22.42
N LEU A 40 1.42 -15.23 -22.20
CA LEU A 40 0.91 -14.90 -20.88
C LEU A 40 0.03 -16.04 -20.32
N TYR A 41 -0.81 -16.63 -21.15
CA TYR A 41 -1.67 -17.76 -20.77
C TYR A 41 -0.90 -19.06 -20.53
N SER A 42 0.19 -19.32 -21.28
CA SER A 42 1.04 -20.49 -21.08
C SER A 42 1.92 -20.37 -19.85
N GLN A 43 2.33 -19.16 -19.47
CA GLN A 43 3.02 -18.95 -18.19
C GLN A 43 2.08 -19.17 -17.00
N GLN A 44 0.84 -18.70 -17.07
CA GLN A 44 -0.17 -18.97 -16.05
C GLN A 44 -0.51 -20.46 -15.91
N ARG A 45 -0.56 -21.21 -17.01
CA ARG A 45 -0.81 -22.67 -16.97
C ARG A 45 0.37 -23.47 -16.42
N LYS A 46 1.62 -23.05 -16.66
CA LYS A 46 2.78 -23.71 -16.04
C LYS A 46 2.78 -23.65 -14.52
N HIS A 47 2.25 -22.56 -13.93
CA HIS A 47 2.07 -22.47 -12.48
C HIS A 47 0.96 -23.38 -11.93
N ILE A 48 -0.04 -23.75 -12.74
CA ILE A 48 -1.16 -24.59 -12.30
C ILE A 48 -0.90 -26.08 -12.52
N GLN A 49 -0.05 -26.46 -13.48
CA GLN A 49 0.23 -27.87 -13.81
C GLN A 49 1.33 -28.54 -12.97
N LEU A 50 2.08 -27.81 -12.17
CA LEU A 50 3.06 -28.39 -11.23
C LEU A 50 2.42 -29.04 -9.98
N SER A 51 1.09 -29.05 -9.87
CA SER A 51 0.34 -29.61 -8.74
C SER A 51 -0.39 -30.93 -9.04
N ALA A 52 -0.33 -31.49 -10.25
CA ALA A 52 -1.23 -32.57 -10.67
C ALA A 52 -0.58 -33.87 -11.18
N GLU A 53 0.73 -34.06 -11.08
CA GLU A 53 1.34 -35.36 -11.37
C GLU A 53 1.85 -36.03 -10.10
N ALA A 54 0.94 -36.75 -9.43
CA ALA A 54 1.30 -37.71 -8.42
C ALA A 54 1.83 -38.98 -9.13
N THR A 55 3.14 -39.18 -9.16
CA THR A 55 3.78 -40.45 -9.50
C THR A 55 3.40 -41.49 -8.45
N PRO A 56 3.07 -42.74 -8.84
CA PRO A 56 2.77 -43.76 -7.85
C PRO A 56 4.03 -44.10 -7.05
N VAL A 57 3.92 -43.93 -5.74
CA VAL A 57 4.97 -44.23 -4.79
C VAL A 57 5.13 -45.74 -4.68
N PRO A 58 6.33 -46.35 -4.85
CA PRO A 58 6.55 -47.74 -4.54
C PRO A 58 6.37 -48.00 -3.06
N VAL A 59 5.59 -49.02 -2.70
CA VAL A 59 5.39 -49.45 -1.31
C VAL A 59 6.72 -49.98 -0.79
N ILE A 60 7.44 -49.14 -0.01
CA ILE A 60 8.61 -49.56 0.73
C ILE A 60 8.14 -49.93 2.15
N SER A 61 8.45 -51.16 2.54
CA SER A 61 8.23 -51.71 3.89
C SER A 61 8.67 -50.72 4.98
N ALA A 62 7.75 -50.37 5.90
CA ALA A 62 7.95 -49.39 6.91
C ALA A 62 9.03 -49.80 7.91
N THR A 63 10.19 -49.20 7.82
CA THR A 63 11.09 -49.02 8.95
C THR A 63 10.45 -47.94 9.84
N PRO A 64 10.35 -48.11 11.18
CA PRO A 64 9.75 -47.11 12.04
C PRO A 64 10.53 -45.80 11.88
N SER A 65 9.85 -44.80 11.35
CA SER A 65 10.39 -43.40 11.28
C SER A 65 10.71 -42.92 12.68
N PRO A 66 11.87 -42.24 12.87
CA PRO A 66 12.15 -41.58 14.14
C PRO A 66 10.99 -40.64 14.46
N ILE A 67 10.52 -40.67 15.71
CA ILE A 67 9.51 -39.74 16.23
C ILE A 67 9.99 -38.32 15.89
N PRO A 68 9.18 -37.50 15.16
CA PRO A 68 9.61 -36.16 14.84
C PRO A 68 9.91 -35.42 16.15
N THR A 69 11.12 -34.94 16.31
CA THR A 69 11.48 -34.04 17.41
C THR A 69 10.46 -32.91 17.41
N PRO A 70 9.78 -32.61 18.53
CA PRO A 70 8.82 -31.54 18.54
C PRO A 70 9.51 -30.23 18.11
N VAL A 71 9.06 -29.64 17.02
CA VAL A 71 9.47 -28.32 16.61
C VAL A 71 9.20 -27.42 17.81
N PRO A 72 10.16 -26.63 18.30
CA PRO A 72 9.93 -25.77 19.44
C PRO A 72 8.73 -24.87 19.16
N THR A 73 7.65 -25.09 19.91
CA THR A 73 6.42 -24.31 19.76
C THR A 73 6.77 -22.89 20.18
N ARG A 74 6.71 -21.96 19.24
CA ARG A 74 6.93 -20.53 19.49
C ARG A 74 5.94 -20.10 20.58
N VAL A 75 6.44 -19.46 21.65
CA VAL A 75 5.59 -18.88 22.68
C VAL A 75 4.77 -17.76 22.05
N PRO A 76 3.43 -17.79 22.09
CA PRO A 76 2.60 -16.74 21.52
C PRO A 76 2.90 -15.38 22.14
N LYS A 77 3.08 -14.37 21.29
CA LYS A 77 3.31 -12.97 21.67
C LYS A 77 2.12 -12.11 21.28
N LEU A 78 1.91 -11.00 21.96
CA LEU A 78 0.89 -10.04 21.55
C LEU A 78 1.17 -9.55 20.12
N GLY A 79 0.14 -9.58 19.27
CA GLY A 79 0.26 -9.18 17.87
C GLY A 79 0.77 -10.28 16.94
N ASP A 80 0.92 -11.52 17.41
CA ASP A 80 1.19 -12.66 16.54
C ASP A 80 0.03 -12.86 15.56
N ILE A 81 0.40 -13.06 14.30
CA ILE A 81 -0.54 -13.25 13.20
C ILE A 81 -0.57 -14.74 12.88
N GLU A 82 -1.77 -15.32 12.92
CA GLU A 82 -1.95 -16.75 12.69
C GLU A 82 -1.72 -17.12 11.21
N ASN A 83 -1.20 -18.33 10.99
CA ASN A 83 -1.09 -18.95 9.67
C ASN A 83 -0.27 -18.19 8.62
N VAL A 84 0.69 -17.37 9.04
CA VAL A 84 1.60 -16.70 8.11
C VAL A 84 2.68 -17.67 7.64
N SER A 85 2.66 -17.97 6.33
CA SER A 85 3.72 -18.71 5.65
C SER A 85 4.47 -17.77 4.73
N PHE A 86 5.77 -17.63 4.94
CA PHE A 86 6.60 -16.83 4.03
C PHE A 86 6.75 -17.55 2.70
N PRO A 87 6.66 -16.82 1.57
CA PRO A 87 6.86 -17.42 0.27
C PRO A 87 8.29 -17.94 0.12
N ASP A 88 8.41 -19.11 -0.51
CA ASP A 88 9.69 -19.75 -0.80
C ASP A 88 10.28 -19.20 -2.12
N TYR A 89 10.56 -17.89 -2.14
CA TYR A 89 11.34 -17.28 -3.23
C TYR A 89 12.62 -16.67 -2.66
N ASP A 90 13.71 -16.82 -3.42
CA ASP A 90 14.97 -16.17 -3.08
C ASP A 90 14.85 -14.65 -3.28
N THR A 91 14.74 -13.92 -2.17
CA THR A 91 14.68 -12.45 -2.19
C THR A 91 15.96 -11.82 -2.73
N GLY A 92 17.11 -12.49 -2.59
CA GLY A 92 18.41 -11.95 -3.02
C GLY A 92 18.62 -11.99 -4.53
N ALA A 93 17.98 -12.92 -5.24
CA ALA A 93 18.16 -13.08 -6.69
C ALA A 93 17.15 -12.26 -7.53
N ALA A 94 16.04 -11.80 -6.93
CA ALA A 94 14.91 -11.21 -7.64
C ALA A 94 14.52 -9.81 -7.17
N SER A 95 15.23 -9.21 -6.21
CA SER A 95 14.90 -7.88 -5.67
C SER A 95 16.12 -6.97 -5.59
N ASP A 96 15.90 -5.66 -5.78
CA ASP A 96 16.97 -4.65 -5.69
C ASP A 96 17.47 -4.49 -4.24
N TYR A 97 16.55 -4.68 -3.25
CA TYR A 97 16.84 -4.65 -1.81
C TYR A 97 16.04 -5.73 -1.11
N SER A 98 16.64 -6.45 -0.18
CA SER A 98 15.96 -7.52 0.55
C SER A 98 16.42 -7.67 1.98
N TYR A 99 15.52 -8.19 2.83
CA TYR A 99 15.79 -8.59 4.20
C TYR A 99 14.96 -9.82 4.55
N GLN A 100 15.54 -10.74 5.31
CA GLN A 100 14.82 -11.91 5.79
C GLN A 100 15.30 -12.34 7.17
N SER A 101 14.35 -12.65 8.04
CA SER A 101 14.53 -13.30 9.34
C SER A 101 13.39 -14.31 9.58
N ASP A 102 13.32 -14.87 10.78
CA ASP A 102 12.21 -15.75 11.17
C ASP A 102 10.88 -15.00 11.29
N GLU A 103 10.91 -13.70 11.60
CA GLU A 103 9.72 -12.87 11.87
C GLU A 103 9.31 -11.99 10.69
N LEU A 104 10.24 -11.68 9.80
CA LEU A 104 10.05 -10.63 8.80
C LEU A 104 10.76 -11.00 7.49
N LYS A 105 10.06 -10.81 6.36
CA LYS A 105 10.63 -10.90 5.03
C LYS A 105 10.24 -9.68 4.21
N ILE A 106 11.22 -9.01 3.63
CA ILE A 106 11.04 -7.80 2.81
C ILE A 106 11.76 -8.00 1.49
N ALA A 107 11.10 -7.66 0.38
CA ALA A 107 11.70 -7.55 -0.94
C ALA A 107 11.27 -6.22 -1.57
N VAL A 108 12.22 -5.40 -1.99
CA VAL A 108 11.92 -4.12 -2.65
C VAL A 108 12.40 -4.16 -4.07
N ASN A 109 11.51 -3.88 -5.01
CA ASN A 109 11.80 -3.80 -6.43
C ASN A 109 11.58 -2.38 -6.94
N LYS A 110 12.56 -1.87 -7.67
CA LYS A 110 12.43 -0.67 -8.49
C LYS A 110 11.80 -1.06 -9.82
N VAL A 111 10.78 -0.33 -10.23
CA VAL A 111 10.09 -0.51 -11.51
C VAL A 111 10.18 0.79 -12.30
N GLU A 112 10.52 0.67 -13.57
CA GLU A 112 10.53 1.78 -14.54
C GLU A 112 9.60 1.41 -15.69
N ASP A 113 8.49 2.12 -15.83
CA ASP A 113 7.45 1.85 -16.81
C ASP A 113 6.84 3.15 -17.32
N ASP A 114 6.80 3.34 -18.65
CA ASP A 114 6.22 4.49 -19.35
C ASP A 114 6.57 5.86 -18.76
N GLY A 115 7.85 6.08 -18.46
CA GLY A 115 8.34 7.34 -17.88
C GLY A 115 7.91 7.57 -16.43
N ILE A 116 7.53 6.52 -15.74
CA ILE A 116 7.22 6.48 -14.31
C ILE A 116 8.20 5.54 -13.62
N THR A 117 8.82 6.01 -12.55
CA THR A 117 9.65 5.19 -11.67
C THR A 117 8.94 5.05 -10.32
N TYR A 118 8.82 3.82 -9.85
CA TYR A 118 8.24 3.52 -8.53
C TYR A 118 8.92 2.33 -7.87
N TYR A 119 8.80 2.26 -6.56
CA TYR A 119 9.39 1.22 -5.72
C TYR A 119 8.27 0.47 -5.02
N VAL A 120 8.30 -0.85 -5.11
CA VAL A 120 7.34 -1.75 -4.46
C VAL A 120 8.07 -2.57 -3.41
N ALA A 121 7.75 -2.35 -2.17
CA ALA A 121 8.20 -3.18 -1.06
C ALA A 121 7.12 -4.22 -0.75
N ASP A 122 7.40 -5.49 -1.00
CA ASP A 122 6.61 -6.64 -0.57
C ASP A 122 7.06 -7.06 0.82
N ILE A 123 6.09 -7.18 1.76
CA ILE A 123 6.39 -7.29 3.19
C ILE A 123 5.58 -8.41 3.81
N TRP A 124 6.26 -9.43 4.32
CA TRP A 124 5.67 -10.51 5.08
C TRP A 124 6.15 -10.46 6.52
N MET A 125 5.23 -10.60 7.48
CA MET A 125 5.56 -10.58 8.91
C MET A 125 4.68 -11.54 9.70
N ARG A 126 5.26 -12.18 10.72
CA ARG A 126 4.56 -13.09 11.64
C ARG A 126 3.97 -12.37 12.85
N ASN A 127 4.39 -11.14 13.09
CA ASN A 127 3.88 -10.33 14.20
C ASN A 127 3.66 -8.89 13.73
N VAL A 128 2.49 -8.34 14.04
CA VAL A 128 2.11 -6.97 13.62
C VAL A 128 2.99 -5.90 14.26
N ASN A 129 3.70 -6.20 15.35
CA ASN A 129 4.66 -5.25 15.96
C ASN A 129 5.89 -5.00 15.08
N CYS A 130 6.12 -5.81 14.04
CA CYS A 130 7.08 -5.49 12.99
C CYS A 130 6.62 -4.30 12.13
N PHE A 131 5.31 -3.99 12.12
CA PHE A 131 4.72 -2.82 11.47
C PHE A 131 4.43 -1.74 12.52
N ARG A 132 5.30 -0.77 12.61
CA ARG A 132 5.20 0.35 13.54
C ARG A 132 5.06 1.68 12.83
N THR A 133 4.81 2.72 13.58
CA THR A 133 4.95 4.10 13.14
C THR A 133 5.84 4.86 14.12
N ALA A 134 6.57 5.84 13.63
CA ALA A 134 7.46 6.66 14.42
C ALA A 134 7.18 8.13 14.19
N PHE A 135 7.13 8.90 15.28
CA PHE A 135 7.11 10.37 15.22
C PHE A 135 8.54 10.91 15.13
N SER A 136 8.72 11.97 14.37
CA SER A 136 9.95 12.76 14.42
C SER A 136 10.24 13.23 15.85
N SER A 137 11.51 13.17 16.26
CA SER A 137 11.97 13.49 17.62
C SER A 137 11.27 12.67 18.73
N GLY A 138 10.71 11.50 18.41
CA GLY A 138 10.00 10.61 19.33
C GLY A 138 8.73 11.19 19.94
N LYS A 139 8.16 12.26 19.38
CA LYS A 139 7.00 12.96 19.96
C LYS A 139 5.93 13.28 18.93
N TYR A 140 4.68 13.06 19.30
CA TYR A 140 3.54 13.54 18.53
C TYR A 140 3.66 15.04 18.25
N ARG A 141 3.60 15.43 16.97
CA ARG A 141 3.84 16.80 16.49
C ARG A 141 5.22 17.37 16.90
N GLY A 142 6.23 16.53 16.98
CA GLY A 142 7.61 16.92 17.24
C GLY A 142 8.22 17.78 16.14
N LYS A 143 9.51 18.12 16.32
CA LYS A 143 10.26 18.86 15.31
C LYS A 143 10.55 17.95 14.12
N ARG A 144 10.31 18.44 12.90
CA ARG A 144 10.57 17.67 11.67
C ARG A 144 12.05 17.25 11.57
N GLU A 145 12.27 16.00 11.19
CA GLU A 145 13.59 15.40 11.01
C GLU A 145 13.73 14.77 9.62
N SER A 146 14.96 14.44 9.22
CA SER A 146 15.19 13.70 7.99
C SER A 146 14.64 12.27 8.11
N ALA A 147 14.23 11.69 7.00
CA ALA A 147 13.69 10.34 6.95
C ALA A 147 14.69 9.30 7.46
N GLU A 148 15.97 9.43 7.10
CA GLU A 148 17.05 8.53 7.55
C GLU A 148 17.23 8.59 9.07
N LYS A 149 17.13 9.80 9.67
CA LYS A 149 17.24 9.93 11.12
C LYS A 149 16.09 9.26 11.84
N ILE A 150 14.84 9.49 11.39
CA ILE A 150 13.66 8.84 11.98
C ILE A 150 13.77 7.31 11.83
N ALA A 151 14.17 6.82 10.65
CA ALA A 151 14.35 5.40 10.40
C ALA A 151 15.41 4.79 11.31
N LYS A 152 16.58 5.42 11.42
CA LYS A 152 17.68 4.97 12.27
C LYS A 152 17.33 4.94 13.75
N ASP A 153 16.71 6.02 14.26
CA ASP A 153 16.35 6.13 15.68
C ASP A 153 15.29 5.09 16.09
N ASN A 154 14.57 4.50 15.12
CA ASN A 154 13.53 3.50 15.35
C ASN A 154 13.90 2.09 14.84
N ASN A 155 15.17 1.84 14.56
CA ASN A 155 15.68 0.55 14.08
C ASN A 155 14.89 0.01 12.88
N ALA A 156 14.60 0.90 11.91
CA ALA A 156 13.89 0.54 10.71
C ALA A 156 14.81 -0.18 9.72
N ILE A 157 14.35 -1.31 9.19
CA ILE A 157 14.92 -1.94 8.00
C ILE A 157 14.37 -1.24 6.77
N LEU A 158 13.04 -1.02 6.76
CA LEU A 158 12.35 -0.27 5.73
C LEU A 158 11.49 0.81 6.39
N ALA A 159 11.45 2.01 5.84
CA ALA A 159 10.54 3.05 6.28
C ALA A 159 10.02 3.89 5.10
N VAL A 160 8.77 4.36 5.20
CA VAL A 160 8.18 5.32 4.27
C VAL A 160 7.51 6.44 5.04
N ASN A 161 7.26 7.59 4.38
CA ASN A 161 6.49 8.67 4.99
C ASN A 161 5.10 8.23 5.45
N GLY A 162 4.57 8.87 6.47
CA GLY A 162 3.20 8.69 6.96
C GLY A 162 2.18 9.59 6.25
N ASP A 163 1.16 10.02 7.01
CA ASP A 163 0.01 10.81 6.54
C ASP A 163 0.05 12.28 6.97
N PHE A 164 1.21 12.77 7.39
CA PHE A 164 1.34 14.15 7.87
C PHE A 164 0.51 14.46 9.15
N LEU A 165 0.17 13.42 9.91
CA LEU A 165 -0.67 13.50 11.12
C LEU A 165 -2.04 14.15 10.85
N SER A 166 -2.62 13.85 9.69
CA SER A 166 -3.92 14.36 9.26
C SER A 166 -5.05 13.54 9.88
N GLY A 167 -6.07 14.19 10.45
CA GLY A 167 -7.27 13.52 10.96
C GLY A 167 -7.01 12.55 12.10
N LEU A 168 -7.47 11.29 11.98
CA LEU A 168 -7.23 10.21 12.94
C LEU A 168 -5.75 9.89 13.07
N VAL A 169 -5.25 9.81 14.27
CA VAL A 169 -3.87 9.38 14.57
C VAL A 169 -3.89 8.30 15.64
N ILE A 170 -3.80 7.04 15.23
CA ILE A 170 -3.52 5.90 16.10
C ILE A 170 -2.13 5.40 15.73
N ARG A 171 -1.20 5.31 16.69
CA ARG A 171 0.16 4.86 16.45
C ARG A 171 0.57 3.87 17.52
N ASN A 172 0.96 2.66 17.10
CA ASN A 172 1.41 1.57 17.95
C ASN A 172 0.43 1.25 19.09
N GLY A 173 -0.89 1.23 18.78
CA GLY A 173 -1.96 0.96 19.74
C GLY A 173 -2.40 2.15 20.58
N GLU A 174 -1.75 3.30 20.47
CA GLU A 174 -2.10 4.52 21.21
C GLU A 174 -2.87 5.51 20.34
N LEU A 175 -3.92 6.11 20.92
CA LEU A 175 -4.75 7.14 20.27
C LEU A 175 -4.23 8.53 20.59
N PHE A 176 -3.66 9.23 19.61
CA PHE A 176 -3.17 10.61 19.75
C PHE A 176 -4.18 11.65 19.27
N ARG A 177 -5.03 11.29 18.31
CA ARG A 177 -6.06 12.17 17.77
C ARG A 177 -7.23 11.36 17.24
N GLN A 178 -8.44 11.73 17.67
CA GLN A 178 -9.68 11.15 17.13
C GLN A 178 -9.96 11.69 15.72
N ALA A 179 -10.65 10.87 14.92
CA ALA A 179 -11.29 11.36 13.71
C ALA A 179 -12.33 12.42 14.12
N GLU A 180 -12.13 13.65 13.74
CA GLU A 180 -13.12 14.69 13.97
C GLU A 180 -14.25 14.52 12.95
N VAL A 181 -15.44 14.13 13.43
CA VAL A 181 -16.68 14.35 12.68
C VAL A 181 -16.89 15.85 12.69
N ARG A 182 -16.59 16.54 11.60
CA ARG A 182 -17.04 17.93 11.45
C ARG A 182 -18.56 17.90 11.38
N ALA A 183 -19.20 18.22 12.49
CA ALA A 183 -20.55 18.77 12.42
C ALA A 183 -20.49 19.89 11.38
N THR A 184 -21.32 19.85 10.36
CA THR A 184 -21.52 20.97 9.42
C THR A 184 -21.68 22.21 10.29
N PRO A 185 -20.80 23.23 10.23
CA PRO A 185 -21.00 24.40 11.02
C PRO A 185 -22.35 24.98 10.58
N THR A 186 -23.31 25.04 11.48
CA THR A 186 -24.45 25.90 11.28
C THR A 186 -23.84 27.28 11.06
N PRO A 187 -24.13 27.99 9.97
CA PRO A 187 -23.57 29.32 9.76
C PRO A 187 -23.96 30.18 10.94
N ASP A 188 -23.00 30.49 11.77
CA ASP A 188 -23.17 31.52 12.80
C ASP A 188 -23.11 32.85 12.06
N PRO A 189 -24.22 33.60 11.99
CA PRO A 189 -24.27 34.88 11.29
C PRO A 189 -23.31 35.90 11.88
N ASP A 190 -22.81 35.71 13.11
CA ASP A 190 -21.95 36.63 13.84
C ASP A 190 -20.46 36.26 13.82
N ALA A 191 -20.07 35.14 13.18
CA ALA A 191 -18.69 34.66 13.17
C ALA A 191 -17.75 35.35 12.15
N ALA A 192 -18.02 36.61 11.78
CA ALA A 192 -17.22 37.36 10.80
C ALA A 192 -15.81 37.76 11.25
N SER A 193 -15.33 37.37 12.44
CA SER A 193 -14.08 37.90 13.01
C SER A 193 -13.23 36.94 13.86
N ALA A 194 -13.39 35.64 13.79
CA ALA A 194 -12.48 34.73 14.50
C ALA A 194 -11.29 34.29 13.61
N PRO A 195 -10.02 34.34 14.11
CA PRO A 195 -8.87 33.90 13.34
C PRO A 195 -8.94 32.39 13.10
N GLY A 196 -9.09 31.98 11.84
CA GLY A 196 -9.21 30.60 11.41
C GLY A 196 -7.85 29.96 11.14
N TYR A 197 -7.75 28.66 11.45
CA TYR A 197 -6.64 27.81 11.08
C TYR A 197 -6.79 27.39 9.60
N ASN A 198 -5.77 27.63 8.78
CA ASN A 198 -5.76 27.10 7.43
C ASN A 198 -5.40 25.59 7.45
N SER A 199 -5.76 24.86 6.39
CA SER A 199 -5.58 23.41 6.25
C SER A 199 -4.11 22.93 6.31
N TYR A 200 -3.16 23.83 6.46
CA TYR A 200 -1.72 23.56 6.55
C TYR A 200 -1.12 23.86 7.93
N GLY A 201 -1.94 24.22 8.93
CA GLY A 201 -1.46 24.46 10.30
C GLY A 201 -0.61 25.73 10.47
N MET A 202 -0.68 26.68 9.54
CA MET A 202 -0.03 27.98 9.69
C MET A 202 -1.03 29.06 10.14
N TYR A 203 -0.61 29.89 11.10
CA TYR A 203 -1.34 31.08 11.46
C TYR A 203 -1.28 32.11 10.32
N GLY A 204 -2.41 32.40 9.73
CA GLY A 204 -2.56 33.44 8.72
C GLY A 204 -3.88 34.14 8.95
N THR A 205 -3.94 35.45 8.71
CA THR A 205 -5.18 36.21 8.67
C THR A 205 -6.05 35.68 7.54
N VAL A 206 -7.10 34.96 7.90
CA VAL A 206 -8.08 34.46 6.93
C VAL A 206 -9.10 35.58 6.70
N THR A 207 -9.04 36.21 5.55
CA THR A 207 -10.21 36.88 5.02
C THR A 207 -11.26 35.79 4.74
N PRO A 208 -12.50 35.93 5.22
CA PRO A 208 -13.54 34.96 4.96
C PRO A 208 -14.04 35.11 3.53
N ALA A 209 -13.29 34.57 2.58
CA ALA A 209 -13.88 34.18 1.32
C ALA A 209 -14.52 32.81 1.56
N LEU A 210 -15.83 32.78 1.74
CA LEU A 210 -16.64 31.60 1.51
C LEU A 210 -16.34 31.13 0.08
N SER A 211 -15.28 30.33 -0.09
CA SER A 211 -15.11 29.59 -1.31
C SER A 211 -16.16 28.49 -1.27
N THR A 212 -17.10 28.59 -2.16
CA THR A 212 -18.08 27.56 -2.52
C THR A 212 -17.45 26.25 -3.02
N ASP A 213 -16.15 26.07 -2.80
CA ASP A 213 -15.36 24.88 -3.13
C ASP A 213 -15.33 23.85 -1.99
N GLU A 214 -16.43 23.69 -1.26
CA GLU A 214 -16.62 22.56 -0.36
C GLU A 214 -16.66 21.21 -1.12
N ALA A 215 -16.87 21.27 -2.43
CA ALA A 215 -16.80 20.14 -3.37
C ALA A 215 -15.36 19.68 -3.70
N ALA A 216 -14.30 20.29 -3.12
CA ALA A 216 -12.93 20.09 -3.59
C ALA A 216 -11.99 19.38 -2.61
N ARG A 217 -12.47 18.85 -1.48
CA ARG A 217 -11.61 18.04 -0.60
C ARG A 217 -11.67 16.59 -1.05
N PRO A 218 -10.51 15.89 -1.23
CA PRO A 218 -10.54 14.46 -1.42
C PRO A 218 -11.32 13.86 -0.25
N GLU A 219 -12.25 12.97 -0.55
CA GLU A 219 -13.00 12.23 0.45
C GLU A 219 -12.00 11.56 1.38
N ARG A 220 -12.00 12.00 2.64
CA ARG A 220 -11.07 11.49 3.64
C ARG A 220 -11.59 10.17 4.14
N SER A 221 -11.17 9.10 3.50
CA SER A 221 -11.35 7.76 4.04
C SER A 221 -10.40 7.51 5.21
N THR A 222 -10.69 6.48 5.98
CA THR A 222 -9.89 6.04 7.12
C THR A 222 -9.31 4.67 6.83
N CYS A 223 -8.06 4.45 7.21
CA CYS A 223 -7.39 3.15 7.15
C CYS A 223 -6.94 2.74 8.55
N VAL A 224 -7.24 1.52 8.96
CA VAL A 224 -6.84 0.96 10.27
C VAL A 224 -6.23 -0.42 10.09
N LEU A 225 -5.04 -0.60 10.65
CA LEU A 225 -4.40 -1.89 10.86
C LEU A 225 -4.67 -2.34 12.30
N TYR A 226 -5.14 -3.57 12.48
CA TYR A 226 -5.47 -4.15 13.78
C TYR A 226 -4.37 -5.10 14.27
N LEU A 227 -4.38 -5.42 15.57
CA LEU A 227 -3.44 -6.35 16.22
C LEU A 227 -3.48 -7.77 15.63
N ASP A 228 -4.61 -8.18 15.06
CA ASP A 228 -4.76 -9.46 14.36
C ASP A 228 -4.16 -9.48 12.94
N GLY A 229 -3.51 -8.39 12.53
CA GLY A 229 -2.92 -8.21 11.21
C GLY A 229 -3.93 -7.82 10.12
N THR A 230 -5.22 -7.69 10.43
CA THR A 230 -6.21 -7.24 9.43
C THR A 230 -6.09 -5.74 9.19
N MET A 231 -6.17 -5.32 7.93
CA MET A 231 -6.25 -3.91 7.54
C MET A 231 -7.60 -3.65 6.87
N VAL A 232 -8.24 -2.55 7.26
CA VAL A 232 -9.57 -2.18 6.75
C VAL A 232 -9.58 -0.70 6.39
N THR A 233 -10.17 -0.38 5.25
CA THR A 233 -10.47 0.99 4.87
C THR A 233 -11.97 1.25 4.98
N THR A 234 -12.35 2.43 5.47
CA THR A 234 -13.76 2.83 5.61
C THR A 234 -13.95 4.27 5.15
N GLU A 235 -15.17 4.60 4.76
CA GLU A 235 -15.53 6.01 4.59
C GLU A 235 -15.50 6.71 5.95
N PHE A 236 -15.30 7.99 5.90
CA PHE A 236 -15.15 8.79 7.12
C PHE A 236 -16.39 8.77 8.01
N GLU A 237 -17.58 8.85 7.40
CA GLU A 237 -18.87 8.87 8.08
C GLU A 237 -19.17 7.56 8.81
N ASP A 238 -18.65 6.45 8.31
CA ASP A 238 -18.89 5.10 8.84
C ASP A 238 -17.88 4.70 9.93
N PHE A 239 -16.86 5.52 10.16
CA PHE A 239 -15.78 5.19 11.07
C PHE A 239 -16.07 5.58 12.53
N SER A 240 -15.77 4.69 13.45
CA SER A 240 -15.85 4.93 14.89
C SER A 240 -14.53 4.62 15.59
N THR A 241 -13.83 5.66 16.03
CA THR A 241 -12.57 5.54 16.79
C THR A 241 -12.75 4.62 18.01
N LYS A 242 -13.85 4.79 18.78
CA LYS A 242 -14.14 3.96 19.97
C LYS A 242 -14.26 2.48 19.62
N LYS A 243 -14.96 2.13 18.54
CA LYS A 243 -15.10 0.74 18.08
C LYS A 243 -13.76 0.19 17.60
N ALA A 244 -12.98 0.99 16.85
CA ALA A 244 -11.67 0.60 16.36
C ALA A 244 -10.70 0.30 17.50
N MET A 245 -10.58 1.19 18.49
CA MET A 245 -9.73 0.98 19.68
C MET A 245 -10.15 -0.26 20.46
N LYS A 246 -11.46 -0.46 20.67
CA LYS A 246 -11.97 -1.67 21.35
C LYS A 246 -11.64 -2.97 20.59
N LYS A 247 -11.59 -2.92 19.25
CA LYS A 247 -11.21 -4.06 18.40
C LYS A 247 -9.70 -4.31 18.38
N GLY A 248 -8.88 -3.44 18.98
CA GLY A 248 -7.43 -3.56 18.99
C GLY A 248 -6.77 -2.86 17.80
N ALA A 249 -7.18 -1.63 17.48
CA ALA A 249 -6.51 -0.81 16.46
C ALA A 249 -5.04 -0.60 16.84
N TRP A 250 -4.14 -1.04 15.96
CA TRP A 250 -2.70 -0.92 16.10
C TRP A 250 -2.18 0.36 15.45
N GLN A 251 -2.58 0.60 14.19
CA GLN A 251 -2.26 1.83 13.46
C GLN A 251 -3.55 2.40 12.86
N GLY A 252 -3.65 3.72 12.75
CA GLY A 252 -4.80 4.37 12.12
C GLY A 252 -4.43 5.69 11.45
N TRP A 253 -4.88 5.84 10.20
CA TRP A 253 -4.65 7.01 9.36
C TRP A 253 -5.96 7.55 8.81
N GLN A 254 -6.01 8.87 8.62
CA GLN A 254 -7.11 9.55 7.95
C GLN A 254 -6.57 10.60 7.00
N PHE A 255 -6.17 10.15 5.82
CA PHE A 255 -5.61 10.97 4.74
C PHE A 255 -6.38 10.68 3.43
N GLY A 256 -6.17 9.51 2.85
CA GLY A 256 -6.89 9.03 1.68
C GLY A 256 -6.47 9.62 0.33
N PRO A 257 -7.22 9.29 -0.69
CA PRO A 257 -8.40 8.41 -0.67
C PRO A 257 -8.03 6.92 -0.53
N THR A 258 -9.05 6.10 -0.21
CA THR A 258 -8.99 4.66 -0.48
C THR A 258 -8.95 4.45 -1.98
N LEU A 259 -8.02 3.64 -2.46
CA LEU A 259 -7.84 3.33 -3.88
C LEU A 259 -8.54 2.00 -4.25
N VAL A 260 -8.37 0.99 -3.40
CA VAL A 260 -8.99 -0.33 -3.52
C VAL A 260 -9.56 -0.71 -2.16
N ARG A 261 -10.78 -1.27 -2.15
CA ARG A 261 -11.46 -1.81 -0.98
C ARG A 261 -12.10 -3.16 -1.34
N ASP A 262 -11.88 -4.17 -0.51
CA ASP A 262 -12.37 -5.53 -0.75
C ASP A 262 -12.05 -6.02 -2.18
N SER A 263 -10.81 -5.81 -2.63
CA SER A 263 -10.29 -6.14 -3.97
C SER A 263 -11.00 -5.41 -5.12
N LYS A 264 -11.73 -4.33 -4.83
CA LYS A 264 -12.44 -3.53 -5.85
C LYS A 264 -11.89 -2.11 -5.91
N PRO A 265 -11.53 -1.60 -7.11
CA PRO A 265 -11.12 -0.21 -7.26
C PRO A 265 -12.29 0.73 -6.94
N GLN A 266 -12.00 1.80 -6.18
CA GLN A 266 -13.00 2.78 -5.79
C GLN A 266 -13.35 3.70 -6.96
N LYS A 267 -14.66 3.92 -7.18
CA LYS A 267 -15.17 4.63 -8.38
C LYS A 267 -15.11 6.14 -8.21
N ASP A 268 -15.50 6.65 -7.06
CA ASP A 268 -15.78 8.07 -6.83
C ASP A 268 -14.57 8.84 -6.28
N VAL A 269 -13.37 8.44 -6.68
CA VAL A 269 -12.13 9.12 -6.28
C VAL A 269 -11.94 10.36 -7.16
N LYS A 270 -11.84 11.54 -6.53
CA LYS A 270 -11.63 12.81 -7.24
C LYS A 270 -10.35 12.74 -8.09
N LYS A 271 -10.49 13.10 -9.37
CA LYS A 271 -9.34 13.16 -10.28
C LYS A 271 -8.29 14.15 -9.79
N GLN A 272 -7.05 13.72 -9.72
CA GLN A 272 -5.89 14.55 -9.43
C GLN A 272 -4.80 14.31 -10.47
N GLY A 273 -4.00 15.34 -10.74
CA GLY A 273 -2.86 15.24 -11.66
C GLY A 273 -1.78 14.29 -11.15
N ARG A 274 -0.90 13.90 -12.06
CA ARG A 274 0.28 13.07 -11.75
C ARG A 274 1.21 13.79 -10.78
N SER A 275 1.64 13.08 -9.75
CA SER A 275 2.60 13.57 -8.75
C SER A 275 3.27 12.40 -8.04
N PRO A 276 4.34 12.65 -7.25
CA PRO A 276 4.87 11.63 -6.34
C PRO A 276 3.80 11.16 -5.37
N ARG A 277 3.77 9.86 -5.05
CA ARG A 277 2.73 9.22 -4.22
C ARG A 277 3.34 8.22 -3.24
N CYS A 278 2.60 7.96 -2.17
CA CYS A 278 2.85 6.87 -1.25
C CYS A 278 1.57 6.05 -1.08
N ILE A 279 1.68 4.73 -1.22
CA ILE A 279 0.55 3.80 -1.08
C ILE A 279 0.88 2.79 0.02
N LEU A 280 -0.07 2.60 0.91
CA LEU A 280 -0.12 1.48 1.84
C LEU A 280 -1.07 0.43 1.27
N GLY A 281 -0.56 -0.77 1.01
CA GLY A 281 -1.29 -1.89 0.43
C GLY A 281 -1.37 -3.08 1.39
N TYR A 282 -2.44 -3.86 1.22
CA TYR A 282 -2.73 -5.03 2.04
C TYR A 282 -3.30 -6.15 1.17
N TYR A 283 -2.77 -7.35 1.33
CA TYR A 283 -3.26 -8.57 0.69
C TYR A 283 -4.08 -9.41 1.67
N GLN A 284 -3.48 -9.74 2.81
CA GLN A 284 -4.05 -10.56 3.88
C GLN A 284 -3.29 -10.31 5.20
N PRO A 285 -3.75 -10.79 6.35
CA PRO A 285 -2.99 -10.70 7.59
C PRO A 285 -1.57 -11.22 7.42
N GLY A 286 -0.59 -10.41 7.83
CA GLY A 286 0.83 -10.72 7.68
C GLY A 286 1.43 -10.45 6.31
N HIS A 287 0.65 -10.01 5.30
CA HIS A 287 1.16 -9.68 3.97
C HIS A 287 0.71 -8.28 3.55
N TYR A 288 1.66 -7.38 3.44
CA TYR A 288 1.45 -5.96 3.13
C TYR A 288 2.39 -5.51 2.01
N CYS A 289 2.12 -4.34 1.44
CA CYS A 289 3.10 -3.66 0.61
C CYS A 289 3.13 -2.15 0.87
N LEU A 290 4.29 -1.56 0.62
CA LEU A 290 4.47 -0.10 0.60
C LEU A 290 4.99 0.29 -0.77
N ILE A 291 4.35 1.26 -1.41
CA ILE A 291 4.72 1.70 -2.75
C ILE A 291 5.04 3.19 -2.71
N ILE A 292 6.24 3.55 -3.16
CA ILE A 292 6.63 4.94 -3.37
C ILE A 292 6.75 5.17 -4.88
N ILE A 293 6.04 6.18 -5.37
CA ILE A 293 6.06 6.60 -6.76
C ILE A 293 6.80 7.93 -6.82
N ASP A 294 7.93 7.95 -7.53
CA ASP A 294 8.64 9.18 -7.82
C ASP A 294 7.87 10.03 -8.84
N GLY A 295 8.09 11.33 -8.87
CA GLY A 295 7.37 12.18 -9.81
C GLY A 295 7.85 13.63 -9.82
N ARG A 296 7.21 14.46 -10.69
CA ARG A 296 7.57 15.86 -10.90
C ARG A 296 9.01 16.06 -11.40
N GLN A 297 9.60 15.05 -12.03
CA GLN A 297 10.98 15.05 -12.50
C GLN A 297 11.01 14.69 -13.99
N LYS A 298 11.08 15.73 -14.85
CA LYS A 298 11.12 15.55 -16.30
C LYS A 298 12.32 14.69 -16.70
N GLY A 299 12.09 13.70 -17.56
CA GLY A 299 13.12 12.77 -18.05
C GLY A 299 13.50 11.65 -17.08
N TYR A 300 12.83 11.58 -15.90
CA TYR A 300 13.01 10.50 -14.94
C TYR A 300 11.67 9.88 -14.53
N SER A 301 10.83 10.63 -13.83
CA SER A 301 9.51 10.15 -13.42
C SER A 301 8.50 11.30 -13.36
N ILE A 302 7.37 11.12 -14.04
CA ILE A 302 6.29 12.12 -14.04
C ILE A 302 5.31 11.93 -12.87
N GLY A 303 5.34 10.75 -12.21
CA GLY A 303 4.43 10.37 -11.14
C GLY A 303 3.14 9.75 -11.64
N MET A 304 2.23 9.40 -10.71
CA MET A 304 0.94 8.80 -11.02
C MET A 304 -0.22 9.68 -10.55
N ASN A 305 -1.34 9.61 -11.27
CA ASN A 305 -2.65 10.05 -10.83
C ASN A 305 -3.38 8.90 -10.09
N PHE A 306 -4.56 9.18 -9.51
CA PHE A 306 -5.27 8.16 -8.73
C PHE A 306 -5.85 7.01 -9.58
N ASP A 307 -6.19 7.26 -10.84
CA ASP A 307 -6.69 6.19 -11.72
C ASP A 307 -5.57 5.19 -12.04
N GLU A 308 -4.37 5.67 -12.35
CA GLU A 308 -3.18 4.84 -12.55
C GLU A 308 -2.78 4.07 -11.28
N MET A 309 -2.88 4.71 -10.11
CA MET A 309 -2.63 4.03 -8.83
C MET A 309 -3.65 2.92 -8.56
N LYS A 310 -4.95 3.17 -8.82
CA LYS A 310 -6.02 2.16 -8.68
C LYS A 310 -5.78 0.96 -9.61
N GLU A 311 -5.41 1.23 -10.84
CA GLU A 311 -5.08 0.19 -11.82
C GLU A 311 -3.87 -0.65 -11.37
N LEU A 312 -2.79 0.00 -10.92
CA LEU A 312 -1.60 -0.68 -10.37
C LEU A 312 -1.98 -1.57 -9.20
N CYS A 313 -2.68 -1.03 -8.20
CA CYS A 313 -3.08 -1.77 -7.00
C CYS A 313 -4.01 -2.95 -7.31
N THR A 314 -4.94 -2.77 -8.25
CA THR A 314 -5.87 -3.84 -8.70
C THR A 314 -5.11 -4.94 -9.44
N ARG A 315 -4.19 -4.59 -10.34
CA ARG A 315 -3.33 -5.52 -11.07
C ARG A 315 -2.42 -6.32 -10.13
N MET A 316 -1.95 -5.71 -9.04
CA MET A 316 -1.19 -6.38 -7.98
C MET A 316 -2.05 -7.31 -7.11
N GLY A 317 -3.38 -7.26 -7.22
CA GLY A 317 -4.27 -8.09 -6.42
C GLY A 317 -4.45 -7.64 -4.97
N LEU A 318 -4.21 -6.35 -4.68
CA LEU A 318 -4.40 -5.81 -3.34
C LEU A 318 -5.87 -5.91 -2.90
N ARG A 319 -6.10 -6.35 -1.68
CA ARG A 319 -7.43 -6.35 -1.06
C ARG A 319 -7.81 -4.95 -0.58
N GLU A 320 -6.86 -4.26 0.07
CA GLU A 320 -6.99 -2.84 0.45
C GLU A 320 -5.80 -2.07 -0.09
N ALA A 321 -6.03 -0.86 -0.61
CA ALA A 321 -4.99 0.07 -0.99
C ALA A 321 -5.39 1.49 -0.59
N TYR A 322 -4.48 2.17 0.09
CA TYR A 322 -4.73 3.46 0.71
C TYR A 322 -3.63 4.46 0.37
N ASN A 323 -4.02 5.66 -0.10
CA ASN A 323 -3.07 6.72 -0.39
C ASN A 323 -2.68 7.47 0.89
N LEU A 324 -1.38 7.67 1.08
CA LEU A 324 -0.79 8.49 2.13
C LEU A 324 -0.24 9.81 1.57
N ASP A 325 0.47 10.61 2.41
CA ASP A 325 1.06 11.86 1.95
C ASP A 325 2.06 11.61 0.81
N GLY A 326 2.09 12.53 -0.11
CA GLY A 326 2.88 12.42 -1.34
C GLY A 326 3.70 13.67 -1.63
N GLY A 327 3.93 13.94 -2.92
CA GLY A 327 4.72 15.08 -3.35
C GLY A 327 6.16 14.98 -2.83
N GLY A 328 6.69 16.05 -2.26
CA GLY A 328 8.05 16.06 -1.70
C GLY A 328 8.23 15.19 -0.45
N SER A 329 7.13 14.65 0.12
CA SER A 329 7.20 13.74 1.26
C SER A 329 7.32 12.27 0.85
N ALA A 330 7.10 11.92 -0.43
CA ALA A 330 7.21 10.55 -0.92
C ALA A 330 8.66 10.06 -0.83
N ILE A 331 9.00 9.36 0.24
CA ILE A 331 10.35 8.91 0.57
C ILE A 331 10.30 7.45 1.03
N MET A 332 11.21 6.63 0.51
CA MET A 332 11.46 5.27 1.00
C MET A 332 12.90 5.16 1.48
N VAL A 333 13.08 4.69 2.68
CA VAL A 333 14.38 4.41 3.32
C VAL A 333 14.52 2.90 3.45
N PHE A 334 15.63 2.35 3.03
CA PHE A 334 16.02 0.96 3.26
C PHE A 334 17.42 0.91 3.85
N ASP A 335 17.63 0.17 4.93
CA ASP A 335 18.91 0.08 5.64
C ASP A 335 19.55 1.46 5.90
N GLY A 336 18.73 2.40 6.42
CA GLY A 336 19.15 3.75 6.78
C GLY A 336 19.45 4.70 5.62
N LYS A 337 19.18 4.32 4.36
CA LYS A 337 19.43 5.13 3.17
C LYS A 337 18.17 5.37 2.37
N ILE A 338 17.95 6.57 1.87
CA ILE A 338 16.89 6.86 0.89
C ILE A 338 17.22 6.12 -0.42
N ILE A 339 16.29 5.28 -0.89
CA ILE A 339 16.47 4.46 -2.08
C ILE A 339 15.70 4.98 -3.32
N ASN A 340 14.67 5.81 -3.12
CA ASN A 340 13.97 6.49 -4.21
C ASN A 340 14.60 7.87 -4.49
N ARG A 341 14.04 8.61 -5.44
CA ARG A 341 14.46 9.99 -5.77
C ARG A 341 13.35 10.98 -5.42
N PRO A 342 13.31 11.51 -4.17
CA PRO A 342 12.28 12.45 -3.75
C PRO A 342 12.24 13.71 -4.61
N SER A 343 11.03 14.22 -4.90
CA SER A 343 10.89 15.47 -5.62
C SER A 343 11.20 16.67 -4.73
N GLY A 344 12.21 17.44 -5.06
CA GLY A 344 12.63 18.64 -4.33
C GLY A 344 13.84 19.27 -5.00
N ASN A 345 14.29 20.40 -4.49
CA ASN A 345 15.47 21.11 -5.01
C ASN A 345 16.80 20.51 -4.51
N GLY A 346 16.91 19.16 -4.50
CA GLY A 346 18.11 18.44 -4.09
C GLY A 346 18.06 17.83 -2.69
N ASP A 347 17.26 18.40 -1.77
CA ASP A 347 17.12 17.87 -0.41
C ASP A 347 15.78 17.16 -0.19
N ALA A 348 15.81 16.00 0.44
CA ALA A 348 14.62 15.30 0.89
C ALA A 348 13.90 16.12 1.97
N ARG A 349 12.56 16.18 1.88
CA ARG A 349 11.74 16.90 2.85
C ARG A 349 11.87 16.27 4.24
N LYS A 350 12.00 17.12 5.28
CA LYS A 350 11.88 16.67 6.67
C LYS A 350 10.44 16.30 6.99
N LEU A 351 10.26 15.15 7.67
CA LEU A 351 8.96 14.54 7.96
C LEU A 351 8.54 14.73 9.41
N LEU A 352 7.25 14.51 9.69
CA LEU A 352 6.66 14.51 11.05
C LEU A 352 6.48 13.09 11.59
N ASP A 353 6.21 12.14 10.70
CA ASP A 353 6.00 10.73 11.02
C ASP A 353 6.37 9.83 9.86
N MET A 354 6.66 8.58 10.17
CA MET A 354 6.95 7.55 9.18
C MET A 354 6.29 6.23 9.59
N ILE A 355 5.93 5.42 8.60
CA ILE A 355 5.71 3.98 8.77
C ILE A 355 7.09 3.33 8.83
N VAL A 356 7.29 2.46 9.80
CA VAL A 356 8.56 1.79 10.10
C VAL A 356 8.33 0.29 10.12
N ILE A 357 9.05 -0.44 9.28
CA ILE A 357 9.09 -1.89 9.27
C ILE A 357 10.45 -2.33 9.80
N GLY A 358 10.43 -3.17 10.81
CA GLY A 358 11.66 -3.68 11.45
C GLY A 358 11.36 -4.86 12.35
N GLU A 359 12.42 -5.45 12.92
CA GLU A 359 12.27 -6.59 13.82
C GLU A 359 11.37 -6.30 15.02
N TYR A 360 10.76 -7.35 15.52
CA TYR A 360 10.07 -7.31 16.80
C TYR A 360 11.12 -7.00 17.90
N LEU A 361 10.87 -5.96 18.67
CA LEU A 361 11.74 -5.57 19.78
C LEU A 361 11.23 -6.23 21.06
N ASP A 362 11.90 -7.31 21.51
CA ASP A 362 11.64 -7.92 22.82
C ASP A 362 11.91 -6.89 23.94
N GLY A 363 10.93 -6.70 24.83
CA GLY A 363 11.05 -5.79 25.98
C GLY A 363 10.68 -4.33 25.71
N GLY A 364 10.22 -3.99 24.51
CA GLY A 364 9.55 -2.72 24.28
C GLY A 364 8.22 -2.73 25.06
N GLU A 365 8.14 -2.00 26.17
CA GLU A 365 6.84 -1.68 26.76
C GLU A 365 5.97 -1.07 25.67
N LEU A 366 4.90 -1.79 25.30
CA LEU A 366 3.86 -1.24 24.46
C LEU A 366 3.20 -0.13 25.30
N HIS A 367 3.72 1.08 25.17
CA HIS A 367 3.20 2.22 25.89
C HIS A 367 1.71 2.35 25.55
N GLY A 368 0.84 2.08 26.53
CA GLY A 368 -0.59 2.35 26.44
C GLY A 368 -1.52 1.15 26.23
N VAL A 369 -1.04 -0.05 25.97
CA VAL A 369 -1.94 -1.22 25.85
C VAL A 369 -1.94 -2.02 27.15
N THR A 370 -2.87 -1.72 28.06
CA THR A 370 -3.24 -2.66 29.11
C THR A 370 -3.94 -3.83 28.40
N PRO A 371 -3.40 -5.06 28.41
CA PRO A 371 -4.07 -6.18 27.78
C PRO A 371 -5.43 -6.39 28.47
N SER A 372 -6.53 -6.25 27.72
CA SER A 372 -7.81 -6.78 28.21
C SER A 372 -7.61 -8.27 28.48
N PRO A 373 -8.01 -8.78 29.67
CA PRO A 373 -7.84 -10.18 29.99
C PRO A 373 -8.54 -11.01 28.91
N VAL A 374 -7.78 -11.91 28.29
CA VAL A 374 -8.31 -12.96 27.42
C VAL A 374 -9.39 -13.70 28.25
N PRO A 375 -10.62 -13.86 27.77
CA PRO A 375 -11.60 -14.65 28.47
C PRO A 375 -11.08 -16.08 28.58
N THR A 376 -10.72 -16.47 29.78
CA THR A 376 -10.39 -17.87 30.12
C THR A 376 -11.62 -18.68 29.78
N ALA A 377 -11.49 -19.60 28.84
CA ALA A 377 -12.55 -20.58 28.59
C ALA A 377 -12.78 -21.35 29.89
N THR A 378 -13.90 -21.08 30.54
CA THR A 378 -14.41 -21.90 31.63
C THR A 378 -14.78 -23.26 31.03
N THR A 379 -13.94 -24.25 31.29
CA THR A 379 -14.33 -25.65 31.17
C THR A 379 -15.47 -25.88 32.19
N GLU A 380 -16.70 -25.94 31.69
CA GLU A 380 -17.79 -26.53 32.46
C GLU A 380 -17.46 -28.02 32.62
N GLU A 381 -17.06 -28.39 33.83
CA GLU A 381 -17.09 -29.79 34.28
C GLU A 381 -18.52 -30.29 34.20
N ALA A 382 -18.75 -31.24 33.30
CA ALA A 382 -19.94 -32.07 33.33
C ALA A 382 -19.87 -32.96 34.58
N GLY A 383 -20.53 -32.53 35.64
CA GLY A 383 -20.79 -33.34 36.79
C GLY A 383 -22.15 -34.07 36.65
N ASN A 384 -22.08 -35.40 36.69
CA ASN A 384 -23.14 -36.42 36.96
C ASN A 384 -24.60 -36.07 36.71
#